data_1aca07a6575d383d5fa84d631b038abe
#
_entry.id   1aca07a6575d383d5fa84d631b038abe
#
_cell.length_a   1.000
_cell.length_b   1.000
_cell.length_c   1.000
_cell.angle_alpha   90.00
_cell.angle_beta   90.00
_cell.angle_gamma   90.00
#
_symmetry.space_group_name_H-M   'P 1'
#
loop_
_entity.id
_entity.type
_entity.pdbx_description
1 polymer ?
#
loop_
_entity_poly.entity_id
_entity_poly.type
_entity_poly.pdbx_seq_one_letter_code
_entity_poly.pdbx_strand_id
1 'polypeptide(L)'
;MLPTEVKRRIIIGNYVLSEQFSGDTYKKGMTVRARIQRDVAAIFESYDLILCPTCPTAAFRLGSKVDNPLEMYLSDLYTTFVNLARIPSVNVPAGKTSADGMPIGMQFAGKMFSESLIMKVAQNWENDHPGCGVPVKA
;
A
#
# COMPACT_ATOMS: atom_id res chain seq x y z
N MET A 1 -19.48 17.27 4.00
CA MET A 1 -20.18 15.96 4.03
C MET A 1 -19.17 14.86 3.68
N LEU A 2 -19.09 13.76 4.43
CA LEU A 2 -18.13 12.69 4.15
C LEU A 2 -18.49 11.94 2.84
N PRO A 3 -17.50 11.61 1.98
CA PRO A 3 -17.72 10.78 0.80
C PRO A 3 -18.32 9.40 1.13
N THR A 4 -19.05 8.82 0.19
CA THR A 4 -19.79 7.54 0.39
C THR A 4 -18.85 6.40 0.79
N GLU A 5 -17.67 6.31 0.16
CA GLU A 5 -16.69 5.28 0.47
C GLU A 5 -16.16 5.38 1.90
N VAL A 6 -15.88 6.59 2.38
CA VAL A 6 -15.46 6.82 3.77
C VAL A 6 -16.54 6.38 4.76
N LYS A 7 -17.80 6.73 4.50
CA LYS A 7 -18.94 6.27 5.32
C LYS A 7 -19.04 4.74 5.34
N ARG A 8 -18.90 4.09 4.18
CA ARG A 8 -18.94 2.63 4.05
C ARG A 8 -17.85 1.97 4.90
N ARG A 9 -16.61 2.44 4.82
CA ARG A 9 -15.49 1.89 5.61
C ARG A 9 -15.69 2.07 7.12
N ILE A 10 -16.22 3.21 7.56
CA ILE A 10 -16.56 3.45 8.97
C ILE A 10 -17.65 2.49 9.45
N ILE A 11 -18.73 2.32 8.66
CA ILE A 11 -19.84 1.43 9.02
C ILE A 11 -19.37 -0.03 9.09
N ILE A 12 -18.61 -0.49 8.10
CA ILE A 12 -18.04 -1.85 8.09
C ILE A 12 -17.12 -2.06 9.30
N GLY A 13 -16.25 -1.09 9.62
CA GLY A 13 -15.37 -1.16 10.77
C GLY A 13 -16.14 -1.29 12.08
N ASN A 14 -17.16 -0.46 12.29
CA ASN A 14 -18.03 -0.54 13.47
C ASN A 14 -18.79 -1.88 13.54
N TYR A 15 -19.28 -2.38 12.41
CA TYR A 15 -19.97 -3.66 12.35
C TYR A 15 -19.07 -4.82 12.77
N VAL A 16 -17.84 -4.88 12.23
CA VAL A 16 -16.85 -5.92 12.57
C VAL A 16 -16.44 -5.86 14.03
N LEU A 17 -16.42 -4.67 14.63
CA LEU A 17 -16.07 -4.46 16.05
C LEU A 17 -17.27 -4.58 17.00
N SER A 18 -18.50 -4.71 16.50
CA SER A 18 -19.68 -4.87 17.36
C SER A 18 -19.62 -6.20 18.12
N GLU A 19 -20.20 -6.23 19.34
CA GLU A 19 -20.14 -7.38 20.23
C GLU A 19 -20.68 -8.69 19.61
N GLN A 20 -21.65 -8.60 18.71
CA GLN A 20 -22.22 -9.76 18.00
C GLN A 20 -21.23 -10.43 17.04
N PHE A 21 -20.22 -9.71 16.51
CA PHE A 21 -19.26 -10.22 15.52
C PHE A 21 -17.81 -10.23 15.98
N SER A 22 -17.48 -9.55 17.09
CA SER A 22 -16.10 -9.43 17.59
C SER A 22 -15.48 -10.76 18.04
N GLY A 23 -16.30 -11.76 18.35
CA GLY A 23 -15.81 -13.06 18.82
C GLY A 23 -15.00 -13.80 17.76
N ASP A 24 -15.60 -14.14 16.63
CA ASP A 24 -14.99 -15.06 15.67
C ASP A 24 -14.34 -14.34 14.46
N THR A 25 -14.99 -13.35 13.89
CA THR A 25 -14.49 -12.65 12.70
C THR A 25 -13.22 -11.86 13.01
N TYR A 26 -13.21 -11.12 14.11
CA TYR A 26 -12.03 -10.38 14.55
C TYR A 26 -10.87 -11.32 14.89
N LYS A 27 -11.12 -12.42 15.63
CA LYS A 27 -10.08 -13.41 15.96
C LYS A 27 -9.50 -14.06 14.72
N LYS A 28 -10.33 -14.44 13.75
CA LYS A 28 -9.87 -14.95 12.44
C LYS A 28 -9.00 -13.92 11.72
N GLY A 29 -9.42 -12.66 11.69
CA GLY A 29 -8.62 -11.56 11.12
C GLY A 29 -7.26 -11.41 11.78
N MET A 30 -7.19 -11.49 13.11
CA MET A 30 -5.94 -11.43 13.86
C MET A 30 -5.03 -12.65 13.60
N THR A 31 -5.60 -13.84 13.42
CA THR A 31 -4.85 -15.04 13.04
C THR A 31 -4.24 -14.90 11.65
N VAL A 32 -5.01 -14.42 10.67
CA VAL A 32 -4.50 -14.16 9.31
C VAL A 32 -3.39 -13.10 9.35
N ARG A 33 -3.59 -12.02 10.10
CA ARG A 33 -2.58 -10.97 10.27
C ARG A 33 -1.28 -11.52 10.86
N ALA A 34 -1.37 -12.35 11.91
CA ALA A 34 -0.19 -12.97 12.53
C ALA A 34 0.56 -13.87 11.54
N ARG A 35 -0.17 -14.56 10.65
CA ARG A 35 0.44 -15.35 9.58
C ARG A 35 1.18 -14.47 8.58
N ILE A 36 0.56 -13.39 8.10
CA ILE A 36 1.20 -12.43 7.19
C ILE A 36 2.49 -11.86 7.81
N GLN A 37 2.45 -11.48 9.10
CA GLN A 37 3.61 -10.95 9.80
C GLN A 37 4.77 -11.96 9.84
N ARG A 38 4.47 -13.22 10.11
CA ARG A 38 5.47 -14.31 10.14
C ARG A 38 6.05 -14.57 8.74
N ASP A 39 5.19 -14.67 7.73
CA ASP A 39 5.60 -14.94 6.35
C ASP A 39 6.48 -13.80 5.81
N VAL A 40 6.14 -12.55 6.09
CA VAL A 40 6.95 -11.38 5.74
C VAL A 40 8.25 -11.31 6.54
N ALA A 41 8.23 -11.66 7.83
CA ALA A 41 9.45 -11.71 8.65
C ALA A 41 10.46 -12.74 8.11
N ALA A 42 9.99 -13.89 7.63
CA ALA A 42 10.83 -14.91 7.01
C ALA A 42 11.53 -14.42 5.73
N ILE A 43 10.88 -13.55 4.94
CA ILE A 43 11.52 -12.92 3.77
C ILE A 43 12.73 -12.09 4.23
N PHE A 44 12.62 -11.35 5.32
CA PHE A 44 13.68 -10.51 5.85
C PHE A 44 14.82 -11.28 6.56
N GLU A 45 14.77 -12.59 6.63
CA GLU A 45 15.92 -13.43 7.02
C GLU A 45 16.96 -13.52 5.89
N SER A 46 16.53 -13.37 4.64
CA SER A 46 17.37 -13.51 3.46
C SER A 46 17.49 -12.24 2.61
N TYR A 47 16.59 -11.27 2.80
CA TYR A 47 16.52 -10.04 2.01
C TYR A 47 16.44 -8.81 2.92
N ASP A 48 17.04 -7.72 2.49
CA ASP A 48 17.04 -6.46 3.24
C ASP A 48 15.79 -5.62 2.96
N LEU A 49 15.24 -5.73 1.73
CA LEU A 49 14.13 -4.93 1.25
C LEU A 49 13.18 -5.75 0.37
N ILE A 50 11.92 -5.38 0.38
CA ILE A 50 10.92 -5.81 -0.58
C ILE A 50 10.64 -4.64 -1.53
N LEU A 51 10.71 -4.90 -2.83
CA LEU A 51 10.40 -3.96 -3.88
C LEU A 51 9.13 -4.38 -4.61
N CYS A 52 8.16 -3.47 -4.73
CA CYS A 52 6.96 -3.71 -5.51
C CYS A 52 6.41 -2.40 -6.11
N PRO A 53 5.53 -2.46 -7.12
CA PRO A 53 4.77 -1.29 -7.54
C PRO A 53 3.94 -0.72 -6.38
N THR A 54 3.73 0.60 -6.36
CA THR A 54 2.83 1.22 -5.37
C THR A 54 1.38 0.81 -5.59
N CYS A 55 0.95 0.77 -6.85
CA CYS A 55 -0.39 0.37 -7.26
C CYS A 55 -0.33 -0.62 -8.42
N PRO A 56 -1.33 -1.51 -8.57
CA PRO A 56 -1.40 -2.47 -9.68
C PRO A 56 -1.57 -1.81 -11.06
N THR A 57 -2.13 -0.62 -11.09
CA THR A 57 -2.41 0.16 -12.31
C THR A 57 -1.88 1.58 -12.16
N ALA A 58 -1.65 2.25 -13.27
CA ALA A 58 -1.42 3.69 -13.29
C ALA A 58 -2.68 4.46 -12.84
N ALA A 59 -2.59 5.78 -12.81
CA ALA A 59 -3.73 6.65 -12.49
C ALA A 59 -4.92 6.35 -13.41
N PHE A 60 -6.11 6.33 -12.85
CA PHE A 60 -7.37 6.08 -13.55
C PHE A 60 -8.20 7.36 -13.67
N ARG A 61 -9.14 7.40 -14.61
CA ARG A 61 -10.00 8.56 -14.81
C ARG A 61 -10.93 8.77 -13.61
N LEU A 62 -11.18 10.02 -13.26
CA LEU A 62 -12.14 10.37 -12.22
C LEU A 62 -13.49 9.73 -12.51
N GLY A 63 -14.08 9.09 -11.51
CA GLY A 63 -15.38 8.43 -11.60
C GLY A 63 -15.35 6.99 -12.17
N SER A 64 -14.27 6.51 -12.78
CA SER A 64 -14.26 5.19 -13.44
C SER A 64 -14.38 3.99 -12.50
N LYS A 65 -14.10 4.15 -11.21
CA LYS A 65 -14.17 3.06 -10.21
C LYS A 65 -15.29 3.23 -9.18
N VAL A 66 -16.21 4.17 -9.40
CA VAL A 66 -17.29 4.48 -8.43
C VAL A 66 -18.29 3.33 -8.33
N ASP A 67 -18.55 2.66 -9.45
CA ASP A 67 -19.60 1.63 -9.56
C ASP A 67 -19.09 0.21 -9.20
N ASN A 68 -17.78 0.03 -9.07
CA ASN A 68 -17.18 -1.26 -8.74
C ASN A 68 -16.29 -1.17 -7.49
N PRO A 69 -16.83 -1.46 -6.28
CA PRO A 69 -16.06 -1.44 -5.04
C PRO A 69 -14.86 -2.39 -5.04
N LEU A 70 -14.93 -3.52 -5.75
CA LEU A 70 -13.85 -4.49 -5.82
C LEU A 70 -12.62 -3.91 -6.54
N GLU A 71 -12.82 -3.17 -7.64
CA GLU A 71 -11.72 -2.50 -8.34
C GLU A 71 -11.05 -1.42 -7.48
N MET A 72 -11.81 -0.75 -6.64
CA MET A 72 -11.28 0.21 -5.68
C MET A 72 -10.40 -0.50 -4.63
N TYR A 73 -10.86 -1.62 -4.07
CA TYR A 73 -10.07 -2.42 -3.11
C TYR A 73 -8.80 -3.01 -3.73
N LEU A 74 -8.87 -3.47 -4.98
CA LEU A 74 -7.71 -3.98 -5.70
C LEU A 74 -6.64 -2.91 -5.93
N SER A 75 -7.00 -1.63 -5.95
CA SER A 75 -6.03 -0.53 -6.04
C SER A 75 -5.10 -0.46 -4.82
N ASP A 76 -5.52 -0.94 -3.66
CA ASP A 76 -4.77 -0.93 -2.41
C ASP A 76 -3.97 -2.24 -2.17
N LEU A 77 -3.89 -3.13 -3.17
CA LEU A 77 -3.32 -4.47 -3.03
C LEU A 77 -1.90 -4.45 -2.46
N TYR A 78 -1.03 -3.62 -3.02
CA TYR A 78 0.38 -3.55 -2.62
C TYR A 78 0.64 -2.66 -1.39
N THR A 79 -0.28 -1.79 -1.01
CA THR A 79 -0.12 -0.95 0.17
C THR A 79 -0.75 -1.56 1.43
N THR A 80 -1.66 -2.51 1.26
CA THR A 80 -2.33 -3.17 2.39
C THR A 80 -1.39 -4.10 3.14
N PHE A 81 -0.53 -4.86 2.46
CA PHE A 81 0.32 -5.85 3.13
C PHE A 81 1.30 -5.23 4.11
N VAL A 82 1.89 -4.08 3.81
CA VAL A 82 2.84 -3.39 4.71
C VAL A 82 2.18 -2.97 6.02
N ASN A 83 0.91 -2.54 5.96
CA ASN A 83 0.12 -2.21 7.14
C ASN A 83 -0.20 -3.46 7.98
N LEU A 84 -0.55 -4.57 7.33
CA LEU A 84 -0.83 -5.84 8.01
C LEU A 84 0.43 -6.44 8.61
N ALA A 85 1.55 -6.37 7.90
CA ALA A 85 2.85 -6.86 8.33
C ALA A 85 3.51 -5.99 9.41
N ARG A 86 3.06 -4.74 9.62
CA ARG A 86 3.65 -3.75 10.55
C ARG A 86 5.10 -3.39 10.18
N ILE A 87 5.35 -3.18 8.90
CA ILE A 87 6.67 -2.81 8.40
C ILE A 87 6.65 -1.40 7.80
N PRO A 88 7.75 -0.65 7.87
CA PRO A 88 7.87 0.64 7.21
C PRO A 88 7.98 0.49 5.70
N SER A 89 7.47 1.46 4.97
CA SER A 89 7.65 1.56 3.52
C SER A 89 7.73 3.01 3.05
N VAL A 90 8.38 3.23 1.92
CA VAL A 90 8.47 4.52 1.24
C VAL A 90 8.13 4.33 -0.23
N ASN A 91 7.40 5.28 -0.80
CA ASN A 91 7.11 5.32 -2.22
C ASN A 91 7.99 6.36 -2.91
N VAL A 92 8.53 5.97 -4.06
CA VAL A 92 9.33 6.85 -4.91
C VAL A 92 8.75 6.88 -6.33
N PRO A 93 8.92 7.98 -7.06
CA PRO A 93 8.58 8.01 -8.48
C PRO A 93 9.41 7.00 -9.26
N ALA A 94 8.78 6.22 -10.14
CA ALA A 94 9.43 5.20 -10.96
C ALA A 94 9.32 5.51 -12.47
N GLY A 95 8.89 6.72 -12.83
CA GLY A 95 8.73 7.16 -14.21
C GLY A 95 7.28 7.26 -14.64
N LYS A 96 7.03 6.96 -15.90
CA LYS A 96 5.71 7.07 -16.54
C LYS A 96 5.41 5.84 -17.37
N THR A 97 4.12 5.55 -17.54
CA THR A 97 3.67 4.51 -18.47
C THR A 97 4.01 4.87 -19.90
N SER A 98 4.35 3.88 -20.72
CA SER A 98 4.64 4.08 -22.15
C SER A 98 3.37 4.36 -22.98
N ALA A 99 2.21 3.90 -22.50
CA ALA A 99 0.97 3.98 -23.27
C ALA A 99 0.32 5.38 -23.21
N ASP A 100 0.28 5.99 -22.03
CA ASP A 100 -0.48 7.22 -21.78
C ASP A 100 0.29 8.29 -21.01
N GLY A 101 1.58 8.03 -20.70
CA GLY A 101 2.45 8.96 -19.99
C GLY A 101 2.08 9.22 -18.53
N MET A 102 1.23 8.37 -17.94
CA MET A 102 0.79 8.54 -16.56
C MET A 102 1.88 8.17 -15.56
N PRO A 103 2.02 8.91 -14.46
CA PRO A 103 3.05 8.63 -13.47
C PRO A 103 2.84 7.28 -12.80
N ILE A 104 3.94 6.58 -12.53
CA ILE A 104 3.96 5.33 -11.77
C ILE A 104 4.88 5.47 -10.58
N GLY A 105 4.54 4.78 -9.50
CA GLY A 105 5.31 4.73 -8.27
C GLY A 105 5.82 3.32 -7.97
N MET A 106 6.91 3.28 -7.22
CA MET A 106 7.54 2.09 -6.71
C MET A 106 7.65 2.19 -5.20
N GLN A 107 7.44 1.08 -4.50
CA GLN A 107 7.47 1.01 -3.04
C GLN A 107 8.65 0.17 -2.58
N PHE A 108 9.48 0.74 -1.70
CA PHE A 108 10.46 0.01 -0.92
C PHE A 108 9.89 -0.24 0.48
N ALA A 109 9.80 -1.51 0.88
CA ALA A 109 9.40 -1.89 2.22
C ALA A 109 10.58 -2.59 2.92
N GLY A 110 10.82 -2.24 4.16
CA GLY A 110 11.93 -2.74 4.96
C GLY A 110 11.47 -3.44 6.22
N LYS A 111 12.40 -4.09 6.90
CA LYS A 111 12.17 -4.72 8.20
C LYS A 111 11.63 -3.70 9.22
N MET A 112 10.90 -4.16 10.22
CA MET A 112 10.45 -3.30 11.33
C MET A 112 11.62 -2.49 11.91
N PHE A 113 11.43 -1.18 12.07
CA PHE A 113 12.43 -0.21 12.54
C PHE A 113 13.62 0.01 11.59
N SER A 114 13.45 -0.24 10.29
CA SER A 114 14.48 0.02 9.27
C SER A 114 14.23 1.29 8.46
N GLU A 115 13.54 2.27 9.01
CA GLU A 115 13.17 3.53 8.35
C GLU A 115 14.39 4.24 7.74
N SER A 116 15.52 4.27 8.46
CA SER A 116 16.73 4.91 7.96
C SER A 116 17.31 4.21 6.73
N LEU A 117 17.21 2.88 6.66
CA LEU A 117 17.65 2.11 5.48
C LEU A 117 16.76 2.42 4.27
N ILE A 118 15.43 2.33 4.43
CA ILE A 118 14.52 2.56 3.30
C ILE A 118 14.59 4.01 2.80
N MET A 119 14.76 4.99 3.68
CA MET A 119 14.96 6.39 3.30
C MET A 119 16.27 6.61 2.54
N LYS A 120 17.36 5.96 2.96
CA LYS A 120 18.63 6.02 2.25
C LYS A 120 18.55 5.41 0.85
N VAL A 121 17.85 4.27 0.72
CA VAL A 121 17.63 3.63 -0.59
C VAL A 121 16.75 4.50 -1.48
N ALA A 122 15.67 5.08 -0.94
CA ALA A 122 14.81 6.00 -1.67
C ALA A 122 15.58 7.23 -2.18
N GLN A 123 16.42 7.83 -1.32
CA GLN A 123 17.25 8.97 -1.70
C GLN A 123 18.26 8.61 -2.81
N ASN A 124 18.90 7.45 -2.72
CA ASN A 124 19.81 6.98 -3.75
C ASN A 124 19.07 6.75 -5.08
N TRP A 125 17.88 6.13 -5.01
CA TRP A 125 17.02 5.96 -6.18
C TRP A 125 16.70 7.28 -6.88
N GLU A 126 16.27 8.29 -6.13
CA GLU A 126 15.94 9.60 -6.68
C GLU A 126 17.16 10.32 -7.27
N ASN A 127 18.33 10.18 -6.63
CA ASN A 127 19.58 10.75 -7.14
C ASN A 127 20.00 10.09 -8.47
N ASP A 128 19.85 8.78 -8.59
CA ASP A 128 20.21 8.03 -9.80
C ASP A 128 19.17 8.19 -10.92
N HIS A 129 17.93 8.59 -10.58
CA HIS A 129 16.80 8.70 -11.51
C HIS A 129 16.09 10.07 -11.42
N PRO A 130 16.81 11.19 -11.61
CA PRO A 130 16.23 12.53 -11.43
C PRO A 130 15.09 12.86 -12.39
N GLY A 131 14.98 12.13 -13.52
CA GLY A 131 13.89 12.29 -14.49
C GLY A 131 12.59 11.57 -14.14
N CYS A 132 12.59 10.71 -13.10
CA CYS A 132 11.40 9.98 -12.70
C CYS A 132 10.41 10.83 -11.88
N GLY A 133 10.86 11.92 -11.27
CA GLY A 133 10.02 12.85 -10.53
C GLY A 133 8.99 13.51 -11.45
N VAL A 134 7.76 13.68 -10.97
CA VAL A 134 6.73 14.46 -11.66
C VAL A 134 6.95 15.92 -11.26
N PRO A 135 7.24 16.84 -12.20
CA PRO A 135 7.34 18.26 -11.87
C PRO A 135 5.98 18.73 -11.33
N VAL A 136 5.94 19.14 -10.08
CA VAL A 136 4.79 19.87 -9.55
C VAL A 136 4.89 21.27 -10.18
N LYS A 137 4.09 21.54 -11.20
CA LYS A 137 3.90 22.93 -11.64
C LYS A 137 3.17 23.65 -10.50
N ALA A 138 3.86 24.63 -9.93
CA ALA A 138 3.25 25.59 -9.02
C ALA A 138 2.19 26.41 -9.76
#